data_c1c945db7c165f0846f6723033f0cca9
#
_entry.id   c1c945db7c165f0846f6723033f0cca9
#
_cell.length_a   1.000
_cell.length_b   1.000
_cell.length_c   1.000
_cell.angle_alpha   90.00
_cell.angle_beta   90.00
_cell.angle_gamma   90.00
#
_symmetry.space_group_name_H-M   'P 1'
#
loop_
_entity.id
_entity.type
_entity.pdbx_description
1 polymer ?
#
loop_
_entity_poly.entity_id
_entity_poly.type
_entity_poly.pdbx_seq_one_letter_code
_entity_poly.pdbx_strand_id
1 'polypeptide(L)'
;GMKNMQTRFPLDTQEAVLHLDRAGLATRARLAAESVARGRTAVLVAGSRESFQALQGLAVIFTPELSARPVPPDTPAWARSVISLPPGLLLRSGPSVWASRLASLYALSLGAPRIVVASAGSLLVRYPPRDFFLNNTLEIAKGADWPQDLLLDQLIEWGFVRVPMVTNPGEVARRGDILDIFAPGYTRPLRLEFFGDTVDGLRVFDPESQRSVEDTDSLTVIPAAPYLSDAKSLDMAEQRFQKLFREGKITENMSYACRKALRETGRALMPGVVHENASLLEDWLPKGSFFFCDGENDT
;
A
#
# COMPACT_ATOMS: atom_id res chain seq x y z
N GLY A 1 -44.37 24.15 -9.43
CA GLY A 1 -43.14 24.70 -9.98
C GLY A 1 -41.95 24.11 -9.28
N MET A 2 -41.38 23.03 -9.85
CA MET A 2 -40.08 22.51 -9.40
C MET A 2 -39.01 23.51 -9.84
N LYS A 3 -38.50 24.31 -8.91
CA LYS A 3 -37.30 25.10 -9.13
C LYS A 3 -36.15 24.14 -9.35
N ASN A 4 -35.54 24.21 -10.54
CA ASN A 4 -34.21 23.63 -10.81
C ASN A 4 -33.23 24.09 -9.75
N MET A 5 -33.03 23.26 -8.74
CA MET A 5 -31.83 23.35 -7.90
C MET A 5 -30.67 22.85 -8.76
N GLN A 6 -30.08 23.74 -9.54
CA GLN A 6 -28.70 23.56 -9.98
C GLN A 6 -27.85 23.56 -8.70
N THR A 7 -27.64 22.40 -8.15
CA THR A 7 -26.67 22.19 -7.09
C THR A 7 -25.31 22.56 -7.68
N ARG A 8 -24.82 23.78 -7.40
CA ARG A 8 -23.42 24.12 -7.64
C ARG A 8 -22.61 23.06 -6.94
N PHE A 9 -21.82 22.33 -7.71
CA PHE A 9 -21.03 21.26 -7.16
C PHE A 9 -20.01 21.87 -6.19
N PRO A 10 -19.91 21.36 -4.93
CA PRO A 10 -19.03 21.96 -3.93
C PRO A 10 -17.54 21.94 -4.32
N LEU A 11 -17.17 21.19 -5.35
CA LEU A 11 -15.79 21.05 -5.84
C LEU A 11 -15.31 22.22 -6.72
N ASP A 12 -16.16 23.19 -7.05
CA ASP A 12 -15.78 24.39 -7.81
C ASP A 12 -15.19 25.48 -6.92
N THR A 13 -15.11 25.26 -5.60
CA THR A 13 -14.57 26.22 -4.64
C THR A 13 -13.06 26.03 -4.46
N GLN A 14 -12.34 27.12 -4.22
CA GLN A 14 -10.93 27.12 -3.81
C GLN A 14 -10.75 26.89 -2.29
N GLU A 15 -11.83 26.67 -1.57
CA GLU A 15 -11.80 26.45 -0.12
C GLU A 15 -11.16 25.09 0.20
N ALA A 16 -10.22 25.09 1.14
CA ALA A 16 -9.51 23.90 1.56
C ALA A 16 -10.37 22.91 2.38
N VAL A 17 -11.48 23.39 2.98
CA VAL A 17 -12.40 22.61 3.82
C VAL A 17 -13.83 22.92 3.43
N LEU A 18 -14.58 21.89 3.07
CA LEU A 18 -16.00 21.96 2.75
C LEU A 18 -16.78 21.21 3.82
N HIS A 19 -17.65 21.92 4.53
CA HIS A 19 -18.59 21.32 5.48
C HIS A 19 -19.83 20.85 4.72
N LEU A 20 -20.01 19.55 4.64
CA LEU A 20 -21.22 18.93 4.09
C LEU A 20 -22.05 18.42 5.25
N ASP A 21 -22.97 19.26 5.71
CA ASP A 21 -23.89 18.87 6.78
C ASP A 21 -24.63 17.59 6.46
N ARG A 22 -24.45 16.56 7.31
CA ARG A 22 -25.14 15.25 7.24
C ARG A 22 -25.00 14.49 5.91
N ALA A 23 -23.91 14.68 5.18
CA ALA A 23 -23.67 13.90 3.98
C ALA A 23 -23.44 12.42 4.34
N GLY A 24 -24.35 11.57 3.93
CA GLY A 24 -24.22 10.11 4.11
C GLY A 24 -23.03 9.52 3.34
N LEU A 25 -22.65 8.27 3.66
CA LEU A 25 -21.52 7.56 3.05
C LEU A 25 -21.61 7.52 1.52
N ALA A 26 -22.81 7.27 0.97
CA ALA A 26 -23.03 7.23 -0.48
C ALA A 26 -22.79 8.59 -1.15
N THR A 27 -23.21 9.70 -0.53
CA THR A 27 -22.98 11.04 -1.05
C THR A 27 -21.49 11.36 -1.07
N ARG A 28 -20.77 11.03 -0.01
CA ARG A 28 -19.31 11.24 0.07
C ARG A 28 -18.56 10.42 -0.97
N ALA A 29 -18.91 9.16 -1.14
CA ALA A 29 -18.30 8.28 -2.14
C ALA A 29 -18.56 8.79 -3.57
N ARG A 30 -19.77 9.29 -3.85
CA ARG A 30 -20.12 9.90 -5.14
C ARG A 30 -19.32 11.17 -5.40
N LEU A 31 -19.19 12.07 -4.42
CA LEU A 31 -18.39 13.28 -4.53
C LEU A 31 -16.90 12.96 -4.75
N ALA A 32 -16.39 11.92 -4.09
CA ALA A 32 -15.05 11.44 -4.31
C ALA A 32 -14.83 10.92 -5.75
N ALA A 33 -15.78 10.15 -6.29
CA ALA A 33 -15.73 9.68 -7.68
C ALA A 33 -15.75 10.85 -8.68
N GLU A 34 -16.58 11.88 -8.44
CA GLU A 34 -16.61 13.08 -9.26
C GLU A 34 -15.31 13.91 -9.16
N SER A 35 -14.67 13.95 -7.99
CA SER A 35 -13.35 14.58 -7.82
C SER A 35 -12.31 13.91 -8.71
N VAL A 36 -12.28 12.58 -8.72
CA VAL A 36 -11.36 11.79 -9.56
C VAL A 36 -11.65 12.01 -11.04
N ALA A 37 -12.92 12.04 -11.45
CA ALA A 37 -13.32 12.35 -12.83
C ALA A 37 -12.87 13.75 -13.29
N ARG A 38 -12.68 14.68 -12.35
CA ARG A 38 -12.12 16.03 -12.57
C ARG A 38 -10.60 16.11 -12.40
N GLY A 39 -9.92 14.97 -12.30
CA GLY A 39 -8.47 14.89 -12.20
C GLY A 39 -7.91 15.16 -10.80
N ARG A 40 -8.72 15.04 -9.73
CA ARG A 40 -8.29 15.29 -8.35
C ARG A 40 -8.41 14.04 -7.49
N THR A 41 -7.41 13.78 -6.67
CA THR A 41 -7.46 12.72 -5.65
C THR A 41 -8.42 13.12 -4.52
N ALA A 42 -9.21 12.16 -4.07
CA ALA A 42 -10.14 12.31 -2.97
C ALA A 42 -9.84 11.30 -1.87
N VAL A 43 -9.84 11.74 -0.62
CA VAL A 43 -9.62 10.91 0.57
C VAL A 43 -10.93 10.79 1.33
N LEU A 44 -11.47 9.58 1.40
CA LEU A 44 -12.64 9.24 2.21
C LEU A 44 -12.15 8.74 3.57
N VAL A 45 -12.35 9.53 4.61
CA VAL A 45 -11.92 9.19 5.96
C VAL A 45 -13.07 8.50 6.71
N ALA A 46 -12.81 7.27 7.15
CA ALA A 46 -13.75 6.46 7.92
C ALA A 46 -13.47 6.54 9.41
N GLY A 47 -14.49 6.80 10.22
CA GLY A 47 -14.40 6.85 11.68
C GLY A 47 -14.53 5.47 12.34
N SER A 48 -15.10 4.48 11.65
CA SER A 48 -15.28 3.11 12.14
C SER A 48 -14.89 2.07 11.10
N ARG A 49 -14.79 0.80 11.52
CA ARG A 49 -14.51 -0.32 10.62
C ARG A 49 -15.67 -0.54 9.64
N GLU A 50 -16.89 -0.38 10.10
CA GLU A 50 -18.12 -0.54 9.32
C GLU A 50 -18.18 0.54 8.23
N SER A 51 -17.95 1.80 8.60
CA SER A 51 -17.91 2.91 7.63
C SER A 51 -16.78 2.75 6.63
N PHE A 52 -15.62 2.22 7.04
CA PHE A 52 -14.50 1.92 6.15
C PHE A 52 -14.89 0.90 5.07
N GLN A 53 -15.49 -0.22 5.47
CA GLN A 53 -15.95 -1.26 4.54
C GLN A 53 -17.04 -0.75 3.59
N ALA A 54 -17.99 0.00 4.12
CA ALA A 54 -19.05 0.60 3.32
C ALA A 54 -18.50 1.60 2.28
N LEU A 55 -17.57 2.48 2.68
CA LEU A 55 -16.93 3.43 1.77
C LEU A 55 -16.10 2.74 0.68
N GLN A 56 -15.41 1.64 0.99
CA GLN A 56 -14.70 0.85 -0.01
C GLN A 56 -15.68 0.33 -1.10
N GLY A 57 -16.78 -0.29 -0.69
CA GLY A 57 -17.78 -0.81 -1.61
C GLY A 57 -18.44 0.30 -2.44
N LEU A 58 -18.84 1.39 -1.81
CA LEU A 58 -19.47 2.53 -2.48
C LEU A 58 -18.51 3.24 -3.44
N ALA A 59 -17.24 3.42 -3.07
CA ALA A 59 -16.24 4.00 -3.94
C ALA A 59 -16.07 3.21 -5.24
N VAL A 60 -16.04 1.88 -5.14
CA VAL A 60 -15.98 0.99 -6.31
C VAL A 60 -17.24 1.13 -7.19
N ILE A 61 -18.42 1.18 -6.57
CA ILE A 61 -19.70 1.29 -7.30
C ILE A 61 -19.79 2.62 -8.07
N PHE A 62 -19.32 3.72 -7.49
CA PHE A 62 -19.39 5.04 -8.13
C PHE A 62 -18.24 5.33 -9.09
N THR A 63 -17.25 4.44 -9.22
CA THR A 63 -16.14 4.60 -10.18
C THR A 63 -16.47 3.84 -11.46
N PRO A 64 -16.78 4.51 -12.59
CA PRO A 64 -17.29 3.87 -13.83
C PRO A 64 -16.35 2.83 -14.43
N GLU A 65 -15.05 2.99 -14.26
CA GLU A 65 -14.03 2.12 -14.82
C GLU A 65 -14.08 0.68 -14.23
N LEU A 66 -14.63 0.52 -13.03
CA LEU A 66 -14.74 -0.77 -12.33
C LEU A 66 -16.08 -1.47 -12.56
N SER A 67 -17.10 -0.73 -13.01
CA SER A 67 -18.45 -1.28 -13.24
C SER A 67 -18.58 -2.05 -14.55
N ALA A 68 -17.65 -1.89 -15.49
CA ALA A 68 -17.81 -2.38 -16.85
C ALA A 68 -17.05 -3.67 -17.18
N ARG A 69 -15.99 -4.02 -16.44
CA ARG A 69 -15.19 -5.24 -16.67
C ARG A 69 -14.62 -5.82 -15.39
N PRO A 70 -14.59 -7.15 -15.23
CA PRO A 70 -13.82 -7.79 -14.17
C PRO A 70 -12.36 -7.34 -14.24
N VAL A 71 -11.80 -6.93 -13.12
CA VAL A 71 -10.36 -6.59 -13.05
C VAL A 71 -9.58 -7.88 -13.23
N PRO A 72 -8.66 -7.98 -14.21
CA PRO A 72 -7.82 -9.16 -14.37
C PRO A 72 -7.08 -9.52 -13.08
N PRO A 73 -6.86 -10.81 -12.79
CA PRO A 73 -6.25 -11.25 -11.54
C PRO A 73 -4.80 -10.78 -11.34
N ASP A 74 -4.13 -10.43 -12.42
CA ASP A 74 -2.77 -9.85 -12.45
C ASP A 74 -2.74 -8.33 -12.33
N THR A 75 -3.91 -7.66 -12.22
CA THR A 75 -4.00 -6.20 -12.11
C THR A 75 -3.56 -5.74 -10.72
N PRO A 76 -2.45 -4.98 -10.61
CA PRO A 76 -1.98 -4.49 -9.33
C PRO A 76 -2.85 -3.37 -8.77
N ALA A 77 -2.73 -3.12 -7.46
CA ALA A 77 -3.49 -2.08 -6.76
C ALA A 77 -3.31 -0.68 -7.37
N TRP A 78 -2.11 -0.35 -7.86
CA TRP A 78 -1.82 0.95 -8.47
C TRP A 78 -2.39 1.15 -9.87
N ALA A 79 -2.94 0.12 -10.49
CA ALA A 79 -3.72 0.24 -11.72
C ALA A 79 -5.22 0.49 -11.43
N ARG A 80 -5.63 0.57 -10.17
CA ARG A 80 -7.02 0.77 -9.74
C ARG A 80 -7.27 2.20 -9.34
N SER A 81 -8.49 2.70 -9.60
CA SER A 81 -8.90 4.05 -9.20
C SER A 81 -9.21 4.18 -7.70
N VAL A 82 -9.48 3.07 -7.02
CA VAL A 82 -9.76 3.03 -5.58
C VAL A 82 -8.67 2.26 -4.86
N ILE A 83 -8.05 2.90 -3.88
CA ILE A 83 -7.04 2.30 -3.00
C ILE A 83 -7.44 2.48 -1.53
N SER A 84 -6.86 1.66 -0.66
CA SER A 84 -7.26 1.60 0.73
C SER A 84 -6.09 1.65 1.69
N LEU A 85 -6.28 2.37 2.79
CA LEU A 85 -5.40 2.40 3.96
C LEU A 85 -6.19 1.94 5.19
N PRO A 86 -6.25 0.62 5.43
CA PRO A 86 -7.12 0.02 6.44
C PRO A 86 -6.70 0.38 7.87
N PRO A 87 -7.63 0.27 8.85
CA PRO A 87 -7.33 0.44 10.27
C PRO A 87 -6.40 -0.65 10.80
N GLY A 88 -5.87 -0.44 11.99
CA GLY A 88 -5.15 -1.48 12.74
C GLY A 88 -3.65 -1.50 12.49
N LEU A 89 -2.95 -0.41 12.79
CA LEU A 89 -1.50 -0.43 12.95
C LEU A 89 -1.15 -0.78 14.40
N LEU A 90 -0.55 -1.94 14.57
CA LEU A 90 0.16 -2.29 15.79
C LEU A 90 1.61 -1.78 15.68
N LEU A 91 2.26 -1.58 16.82
CA LEU A 91 3.68 -1.20 16.90
C LEU A 91 4.59 -2.09 16.04
N ARG A 92 4.17 -3.35 15.85
CA ARG A 92 4.82 -4.35 15.01
C ARG A 92 3.73 -5.05 14.20
N SER A 93 3.82 -4.96 12.89
CA SER A 93 2.83 -5.55 11.98
C SER A 93 3.48 -6.57 11.06
N GLY A 94 2.72 -7.60 10.69
CA GLY A 94 3.15 -8.64 9.77
C GLY A 94 3.26 -8.15 8.31
N PRO A 95 3.87 -8.95 7.42
CA PRO A 95 4.14 -8.58 6.02
C PRO A 95 2.89 -8.20 5.25
N SER A 96 1.80 -8.96 5.36
CA SER A 96 0.56 -8.71 4.62
C SER A 96 -0.11 -7.38 4.97
N VAL A 97 0.04 -6.91 6.22
CA VAL A 97 -0.48 -5.60 6.65
C VAL A 97 0.28 -4.48 5.98
N TRP A 98 1.62 -4.56 5.97
CA TRP A 98 2.46 -3.57 5.31
C TRP A 98 2.39 -3.67 3.79
N ALA A 99 2.29 -4.87 3.22
CA ALA A 99 2.14 -5.08 1.78
C ALA A 99 0.98 -4.25 1.21
N SER A 100 -0.19 -4.31 1.84
CA SER A 100 -1.37 -3.53 1.42
C SER A 100 -1.12 -2.01 1.51
N ARG A 101 -0.52 -1.52 2.59
CA ARG A 101 -0.23 -0.09 2.76
C ARG A 101 0.82 0.43 1.80
N LEU A 102 1.90 -0.31 1.61
CA LEU A 102 2.97 0.05 0.69
C LEU A 102 2.47 0.09 -0.75
N ALA A 103 1.59 -0.86 -1.14
CA ALA A 103 0.95 -0.84 -2.45
C ALA A 103 0.10 0.43 -2.67
N SER A 104 -0.64 0.88 -1.64
CA SER A 104 -1.41 2.12 -1.71
C SER A 104 -0.52 3.36 -1.78
N LEU A 105 0.57 3.41 -1.00
CA LEU A 105 1.54 4.51 -1.07
C LEU A 105 2.26 4.53 -2.42
N TYR A 106 2.64 3.37 -2.96
CA TYR A 106 3.21 3.28 -4.29
C TYR A 106 2.25 3.80 -5.36
N ALA A 107 0.97 3.41 -5.27
CA ALA A 107 -0.06 3.95 -6.16
C ALA A 107 -0.14 5.49 -6.10
N LEU A 108 -0.08 6.08 -4.91
CA LEU A 108 -0.05 7.54 -4.73
C LEU A 108 1.21 8.17 -5.31
N SER A 109 2.36 7.50 -5.20
CA SER A 109 3.64 8.00 -5.74
C SER A 109 3.63 8.16 -7.26
N LEU A 110 2.77 7.42 -7.97
CA LEU A 110 2.60 7.50 -9.43
C LEU A 110 1.80 8.73 -9.89
N GLY A 111 1.15 9.45 -8.97
CA GLY A 111 0.53 10.76 -9.23
C GLY A 111 -0.81 10.73 -9.95
N ALA A 112 -1.35 9.58 -10.35
CA ALA A 112 -2.67 9.50 -10.96
C ALA A 112 -3.79 9.82 -9.95
N PRO A 113 -4.87 10.52 -10.35
CA PRO A 113 -6.01 10.80 -9.48
C PRO A 113 -6.66 9.51 -8.99
N ARG A 114 -6.97 9.43 -7.69
CA ARG A 114 -7.52 8.23 -7.05
C ARG A 114 -8.50 8.56 -5.94
N ILE A 115 -9.38 7.61 -5.64
CA ILE A 115 -10.11 7.59 -4.36
C ILE A 115 -9.26 6.81 -3.36
N VAL A 116 -8.94 7.45 -2.24
CA VAL A 116 -8.25 6.85 -1.11
C VAL A 116 -9.26 6.63 0.01
N VAL A 117 -9.55 5.38 0.35
CA VAL A 117 -10.35 5.07 1.54
C VAL A 117 -9.39 4.85 2.69
N ALA A 118 -9.40 5.75 3.67
CA ALA A 118 -8.50 5.73 4.81
C ALA A 118 -9.27 5.66 6.13
N SER A 119 -8.75 4.92 7.11
CA SER A 119 -9.22 5.06 8.49
C SER A 119 -8.65 6.34 9.10
N ALA A 120 -9.34 6.92 10.09
CA ALA A 120 -8.84 8.08 10.84
C ALA A 120 -7.44 7.81 11.43
N GLY A 121 -7.21 6.59 11.93
CA GLY A 121 -5.90 6.18 12.46
C GLY A 121 -4.79 6.20 11.41
N SER A 122 -5.10 5.96 10.14
CA SER A 122 -4.12 5.99 9.05
C SER A 122 -3.59 7.38 8.73
N LEU A 123 -4.30 8.44 9.14
CA LEU A 123 -3.83 9.83 9.00
C LEU A 123 -2.80 10.21 10.06
N LEU A 124 -2.77 9.50 11.18
CA LEU A 124 -1.94 9.83 12.36
C LEU A 124 -0.64 9.04 12.42
N VAL A 125 -0.50 8.00 11.61
CA VAL A 125 0.70 7.15 11.61
C VAL A 125 1.78 7.70 10.69
N ARG A 126 3.01 7.30 10.96
CA ARG A 126 4.15 7.58 10.08
C ARG A 126 4.31 6.47 9.04
N TYR A 127 4.66 6.90 7.86
CA TYR A 127 4.96 6.06 6.69
C TYR A 127 6.45 6.16 6.32
N PRO A 128 6.95 5.29 5.43
CA PRO A 128 8.31 5.44 4.91
C PRO A 128 8.57 6.82 4.31
N PRO A 129 9.84 7.22 4.11
CA PRO A 129 10.16 8.46 3.40
C PRO A 129 9.50 8.54 2.03
N ARG A 130 9.17 9.75 1.58
CA ARG A 130 8.46 10.01 0.31
C ARG A 130 9.17 9.43 -0.93
N ASP A 131 10.49 9.31 -0.87
CA ASP A 131 11.34 8.78 -1.92
C ASP A 131 11.62 7.27 -1.82
N PHE A 132 10.94 6.58 -0.90
CA PHE A 132 11.17 5.16 -0.58
C PHE A 132 11.15 4.24 -1.80
N PHE A 133 10.27 4.49 -2.76
CA PHE A 133 10.11 3.64 -3.95
C PHE A 133 11.02 4.02 -5.12
N LEU A 134 11.72 5.17 -5.09
CA LEU A 134 12.51 5.64 -6.24
C LEU A 134 13.56 4.64 -6.71
N ASN A 135 14.23 3.96 -5.75
CA ASN A 135 15.25 2.97 -6.04
C ASN A 135 14.85 1.56 -5.56
N ASN A 136 13.60 1.39 -5.15
CA ASN A 136 13.10 0.16 -4.54
C ASN A 136 11.84 -0.33 -5.27
N THR A 137 11.96 -0.42 -6.59
CA THR A 137 10.94 -0.98 -7.48
C THR A 137 11.64 -1.81 -8.54
N LEU A 138 11.19 -3.04 -8.76
CA LEU A 138 11.68 -3.92 -9.81
C LEU A 138 10.56 -4.20 -10.82
N GLU A 139 10.91 -4.14 -12.09
CA GLU A 139 10.08 -4.64 -13.19
C GLU A 139 10.69 -5.94 -13.70
N ILE A 140 9.98 -7.04 -13.52
CA ILE A 140 10.39 -8.36 -13.99
C ILE A 140 9.52 -8.72 -15.18
N ALA A 141 10.12 -8.81 -16.36
CA ALA A 141 9.43 -9.20 -17.59
C ALA A 141 9.79 -10.63 -17.98
N LYS A 142 8.88 -11.30 -18.66
CA LYS A 142 9.17 -12.56 -19.33
C LYS A 142 10.28 -12.35 -20.36
N GLY A 143 11.29 -13.23 -20.36
CA GLY A 143 12.48 -13.10 -21.20
C GLY A 143 13.61 -12.25 -20.61
N ALA A 144 13.41 -11.61 -19.46
CA ALA A 144 14.47 -10.86 -18.78
C ALA A 144 15.43 -11.80 -18.03
N ASP A 145 16.69 -11.37 -17.94
CA ASP A 145 17.71 -12.10 -17.18
C ASP A 145 17.77 -11.58 -15.74
N TRP A 146 17.51 -12.50 -14.82
CA TRP A 146 17.58 -12.29 -13.37
C TRP A 146 18.27 -13.48 -12.72
N PRO A 147 19.51 -13.36 -12.24
CA PRO A 147 20.11 -14.41 -11.42
C PRO A 147 19.20 -14.70 -10.22
N GLN A 148 18.66 -15.94 -10.18
CA GLN A 148 17.60 -16.31 -9.24
C GLN A 148 18.01 -16.10 -7.77
N ASP A 149 19.28 -16.38 -7.43
CA ASP A 149 19.79 -16.18 -6.06
C ASP A 149 19.80 -14.70 -5.69
N LEU A 150 20.28 -13.83 -6.60
CA LEU A 150 20.34 -12.39 -6.37
C LEU A 150 18.92 -11.78 -6.24
N LEU A 151 17.99 -12.25 -7.06
CA LEU A 151 16.61 -11.81 -6.95
C LEU A 151 15.99 -12.22 -5.61
N LEU A 152 16.21 -13.47 -5.16
CA LEU A 152 15.72 -13.92 -3.87
C LEU A 152 16.33 -13.11 -2.70
N ASP A 153 17.64 -12.87 -2.73
CA ASP A 153 18.33 -12.06 -1.71
C ASP A 153 17.76 -10.64 -1.66
N GLN A 154 17.56 -10.02 -2.81
CA GLN A 154 16.93 -8.70 -2.92
C GLN A 154 15.52 -8.68 -2.32
N LEU A 155 14.70 -9.71 -2.57
CA LEU A 155 13.35 -9.80 -2.00
C LEU A 155 13.40 -9.93 -0.48
N ILE A 156 14.33 -10.72 0.06
CA ILE A 156 14.53 -10.85 1.51
C ILE A 156 14.94 -9.49 2.12
N GLU A 157 15.87 -8.78 1.51
CA GLU A 157 16.26 -7.42 1.93
C GLU A 157 15.08 -6.44 1.88
N TRP A 158 14.13 -6.64 0.98
CA TRP A 158 12.91 -5.87 0.85
C TRP A 158 11.79 -6.32 1.80
N GLY A 159 12.09 -7.23 2.72
CA GLY A 159 11.20 -7.67 3.79
C GLY A 159 10.24 -8.79 3.41
N PHE A 160 10.44 -9.45 2.27
CA PHE A 160 9.71 -10.68 1.97
C PHE A 160 10.13 -11.79 2.93
N VAL A 161 9.15 -12.61 3.33
CA VAL A 161 9.36 -13.77 4.19
C VAL A 161 9.48 -15.01 3.32
N ARG A 162 10.60 -15.72 3.46
CA ARG A 162 10.78 -17.00 2.81
C ARG A 162 9.94 -18.07 3.50
N VAL A 163 9.10 -18.73 2.72
CA VAL A 163 8.18 -19.78 3.18
C VAL A 163 8.29 -21.03 2.28
N PRO A 164 7.87 -22.20 2.76
CA PRO A 164 7.83 -23.41 1.89
C PRO A 164 6.79 -23.29 0.77
N MET A 165 5.69 -22.58 1.01
CA MET A 165 4.60 -22.40 0.08
C MET A 165 3.96 -21.03 0.30
N VAL A 166 3.84 -20.26 -0.77
CA VAL A 166 3.30 -18.89 -0.74
C VAL A 166 1.78 -18.90 -0.60
N THR A 167 1.27 -18.17 0.39
CA THR A 167 -0.16 -18.03 0.66
C THR A 167 -0.61 -16.60 0.92
N ASN A 168 0.30 -15.72 1.37
CA ASN A 168 -0.03 -14.35 1.76
C ASN A 168 0.87 -13.32 1.06
N PRO A 169 0.40 -12.08 0.85
CA PRO A 169 1.25 -11.00 0.35
C PRO A 169 2.49 -10.77 1.21
N GLY A 170 3.63 -10.56 0.57
CA GLY A 170 4.92 -10.41 1.22
C GLY A 170 5.66 -11.72 1.46
N GLU A 171 5.18 -12.83 0.91
CA GLU A 171 5.84 -14.13 0.98
C GLU A 171 6.54 -14.47 -0.34
N VAL A 172 7.62 -15.26 -0.22
CA VAL A 172 8.40 -15.81 -1.35
C VAL A 172 8.77 -17.24 -1.08
N ALA A 173 8.71 -18.09 -2.09
CA ALA A 173 9.12 -19.50 -2.04
C ALA A 173 9.94 -19.87 -3.25
N ARG A 174 11.03 -20.62 -3.04
CA ARG A 174 11.88 -21.15 -4.10
C ARG A 174 11.86 -22.66 -4.11
N ARG A 175 11.66 -23.23 -5.29
CA ARG A 175 11.69 -24.68 -5.52
C ARG A 175 12.39 -24.99 -6.85
N GLY A 176 13.68 -25.32 -6.79
CA GLY A 176 14.50 -25.52 -8.01
C GLY A 176 14.54 -24.24 -8.85
N ASP A 177 14.12 -24.37 -10.10
CA ASP A 177 14.08 -23.28 -11.08
C ASP A 177 12.76 -22.46 -11.02
N ILE A 178 11.99 -22.61 -9.93
CA ILE A 178 10.74 -21.90 -9.70
C ILE A 178 10.88 -20.95 -8.51
N LEU A 179 10.46 -19.70 -8.71
CA LEU A 179 10.33 -18.69 -7.68
C LEU A 179 8.89 -18.19 -7.63
N ASP A 180 8.19 -18.50 -6.54
CA ASP A 180 6.84 -18.01 -6.27
C ASP A 180 6.91 -16.74 -5.44
N ILE A 181 6.23 -15.69 -5.87
CA ILE A 181 6.22 -14.37 -5.21
C ILE A 181 4.79 -13.89 -5.03
N PHE A 182 4.39 -13.57 -3.79
CA PHE A 182 3.16 -12.83 -3.57
C PHE A 182 3.50 -11.35 -3.34
N ALA A 183 3.64 -10.61 -4.42
CA ALA A 183 4.05 -9.22 -4.37
C ALA A 183 2.97 -8.33 -3.76
N PRO A 184 3.36 -7.28 -2.99
CA PRO A 184 2.43 -6.26 -2.53
C PRO A 184 1.63 -5.66 -3.68
N GLY A 185 0.33 -5.45 -3.46
CA GLY A 185 -0.57 -4.85 -4.44
C GLY A 185 -1.26 -5.83 -5.38
N TYR A 186 -0.80 -7.05 -5.48
CA TYR A 186 -1.46 -8.10 -6.26
C TYR A 186 -2.48 -8.86 -5.41
N THR A 187 -3.53 -9.36 -6.04
CA THR A 187 -4.57 -10.17 -5.37
C THR A 187 -4.23 -11.66 -5.38
N ARG A 188 -3.29 -12.07 -6.21
CA ARG A 188 -2.80 -13.44 -6.35
C ARG A 188 -1.28 -13.45 -6.51
N PRO A 189 -0.62 -14.53 -6.07
CA PRO A 189 0.82 -14.69 -6.27
C PRO A 189 1.15 -15.01 -7.72
N LEU A 190 2.42 -14.76 -8.07
CA LEU A 190 2.98 -15.04 -9.38
C LEU A 190 4.12 -16.05 -9.27
N ARG A 191 4.19 -16.93 -10.25
CA ARG A 191 5.22 -17.95 -10.40
C ARG A 191 6.14 -17.58 -11.55
N LEU A 192 7.43 -17.45 -11.23
CA LEU A 192 8.51 -17.28 -12.19
C LEU A 192 9.15 -18.63 -12.43
N GLU A 193 9.20 -19.06 -13.69
CA GLU A 193 9.89 -20.25 -14.14
C GLU A 193 11.20 -19.80 -14.82
N PHE A 194 12.32 -20.32 -14.35
CA PHE A 194 13.64 -19.93 -14.85
C PHE A 194 14.23 -21.02 -15.78
N PHE A 195 14.89 -20.56 -16.82
CA PHE A 195 15.83 -21.37 -17.59
C PHE A 195 17.22 -20.72 -17.49
N GLY A 196 18.08 -21.26 -16.63
CA GLY A 196 19.27 -20.55 -16.19
C GLY A 196 18.90 -19.28 -15.41
N ASP A 197 19.40 -18.13 -15.86
CA ASP A 197 19.05 -16.82 -15.29
C ASP A 197 17.90 -16.12 -16.02
N THR A 198 17.35 -16.73 -17.08
CA THR A 198 16.28 -16.13 -17.87
C THR A 198 14.91 -16.52 -17.31
N VAL A 199 14.02 -15.54 -17.13
CA VAL A 199 12.60 -15.75 -16.78
C VAL A 199 11.87 -16.28 -18.02
N ASP A 200 11.75 -17.60 -18.15
CA ASP A 200 11.12 -18.27 -19.30
C ASP A 200 9.59 -18.26 -19.21
N GLY A 201 9.05 -18.36 -18.01
CA GLY A 201 7.62 -18.32 -17.74
C GLY A 201 7.25 -17.39 -16.60
N LEU A 202 6.12 -16.70 -16.74
CA LEU A 202 5.53 -15.85 -15.70
C LEU A 202 4.03 -16.10 -15.65
N ARG A 203 3.52 -16.61 -14.50
CA ARG A 203 2.14 -17.05 -14.36
C ARG A 203 1.53 -16.63 -13.06
N VAL A 204 0.28 -16.15 -13.11
CA VAL A 204 -0.57 -16.01 -11.94
C VAL A 204 -1.03 -17.38 -11.48
N PHE A 205 -1.00 -17.68 -10.20
CA PHE A 205 -1.50 -18.92 -9.66
C PHE A 205 -2.42 -18.69 -8.44
N ASP A 206 -3.24 -19.71 -8.18
CA ASP A 206 -4.13 -19.72 -7.03
C ASP A 206 -3.38 -20.22 -5.78
N PRO A 207 -3.34 -19.45 -4.68
CA PRO A 207 -2.55 -19.82 -3.51
C PRO A 207 -3.11 -21.01 -2.73
N GLU A 208 -4.40 -21.33 -2.86
CA GLU A 208 -5.00 -22.48 -2.19
C GLU A 208 -4.74 -23.77 -2.95
N SER A 209 -5.00 -23.79 -4.25
CA SER A 209 -4.81 -24.98 -5.09
C SER A 209 -3.37 -25.12 -5.63
N GLN A 210 -2.55 -24.05 -5.56
CA GLN A 210 -1.19 -23.97 -6.11
C GLN A 210 -1.12 -24.18 -7.64
N ARG A 211 -2.25 -24.04 -8.34
CA ARG A 211 -2.34 -24.23 -9.79
C ARG A 211 -2.24 -22.90 -10.52
N SER A 212 -1.51 -22.89 -11.62
CA SER A 212 -1.47 -21.75 -12.53
C SER A 212 -2.85 -21.47 -13.13
N VAL A 213 -3.21 -20.19 -13.19
CA VAL A 213 -4.51 -19.72 -13.67
C VAL A 213 -4.37 -19.02 -15.00
N GLU A 214 -3.36 -18.15 -15.15
CA GLU A 214 -3.18 -17.26 -16.29
C GLU A 214 -1.71 -16.92 -16.49
N ASP A 215 -1.30 -16.76 -17.76
CA ASP A 215 0.02 -16.23 -18.10
C ASP A 215 -0.01 -14.70 -18.04
N THR A 216 1.11 -14.09 -17.68
CA THR A 216 1.31 -12.64 -17.70
C THR A 216 2.69 -12.30 -18.25
N ASP A 217 2.89 -11.07 -18.73
CA ASP A 217 4.12 -10.64 -19.39
C ASP A 217 5.10 -9.95 -18.44
N SER A 218 4.60 -9.40 -17.33
CA SER A 218 5.43 -8.64 -16.39
C SER A 218 4.90 -8.67 -14.97
N LEU A 219 5.79 -8.39 -14.01
CA LEU A 219 5.51 -8.25 -12.59
C LEU A 219 6.28 -7.04 -12.06
N THR A 220 5.56 -6.08 -11.46
CA THR A 220 6.17 -5.01 -10.67
C THR A 220 6.29 -5.45 -9.23
N VAL A 221 7.48 -5.40 -8.67
CA VAL A 221 7.75 -5.75 -7.27
C VAL A 221 8.21 -4.51 -6.51
N ILE A 222 7.57 -4.26 -5.39
CA ILE A 222 7.92 -3.23 -4.40
C ILE A 222 8.23 -3.90 -3.06
N PRO A 223 8.91 -3.21 -2.11
CA PRO A 223 9.17 -3.77 -0.79
C PRO A 223 7.90 -4.24 -0.06
N ALA A 224 8.03 -5.33 0.69
CA ALA A 224 6.98 -5.89 1.54
C ALA A 224 7.05 -5.36 2.99
N ALA A 225 8.15 -4.71 3.37
CA ALA A 225 8.32 -4.06 4.66
C ALA A 225 8.58 -2.55 4.46
N PRO A 226 8.26 -1.71 5.48
CA PRO A 226 8.38 -0.25 5.38
C PRO A 226 9.82 0.27 5.57
N TYR A 227 10.79 -0.61 5.58
CA TYR A 227 12.22 -0.34 5.58
C TYR A 227 12.97 -1.53 4.98
N LEU A 228 14.21 -1.30 4.54
CA LEU A 228 15.05 -2.34 3.95
C LEU A 228 15.91 -3.01 5.00
N SER A 229 16.28 -4.26 4.76
CA SER A 229 17.12 -5.07 5.66
C SER A 229 18.55 -5.26 5.15
N ASP A 230 18.98 -4.45 4.15
CA ASP A 230 20.39 -4.39 3.75
C ASP A 230 21.26 -3.80 4.87
N ALA A 231 22.55 -4.08 4.82
CA ALA A 231 23.49 -3.71 5.89
C ALA A 231 23.50 -2.20 6.19
N LYS A 232 23.41 -1.34 5.15
CA LYS A 232 23.39 0.11 5.30
C LYS A 232 22.10 0.59 5.97
N SER A 233 20.96 0.07 5.56
CA SER A 233 19.65 0.43 6.11
C SER A 233 19.53 0.01 7.57
N LEU A 234 20.03 -1.19 7.92
CA LEU A 234 20.07 -1.67 9.30
C LEU A 234 20.98 -0.82 10.19
N ASP A 235 22.17 -0.44 9.69
CA ASP A 235 23.09 0.45 10.43
C ASP A 235 22.46 1.82 10.69
N MET A 236 21.82 2.42 9.68
CA MET A 236 21.09 3.69 9.84
C MET A 236 19.98 3.60 10.89
N ALA A 237 19.23 2.50 10.91
CA ALA A 237 18.18 2.28 11.91
C ALA A 237 18.79 2.13 13.33
N GLU A 238 19.87 1.40 13.50
CA GLU A 238 20.56 1.26 14.78
C GLU A 238 21.11 2.61 15.29
N GLN A 239 21.70 3.43 14.41
CA GLN A 239 22.13 4.79 14.74
C GLN A 239 20.94 5.66 15.17
N ARG A 240 19.79 5.52 14.51
CA ARG A 240 18.55 6.19 14.89
C ARG A 240 18.11 5.82 16.31
N PHE A 241 18.14 4.54 16.68
CA PHE A 241 17.76 4.10 18.01
C PHE A 241 18.72 4.64 19.08
N GLN A 242 20.02 4.67 18.81
CA GLN A 242 21.01 5.27 19.71
C GLN A 242 20.77 6.78 19.88
N LYS A 243 20.43 7.49 18.80
CA LYS A 243 20.09 8.93 18.84
C LYS A 243 18.86 9.16 19.72
N LEU A 244 17.76 8.42 19.48
CA LEU A 244 16.54 8.52 20.27
C LEU A 244 16.76 8.22 21.76
N PHE A 245 17.61 7.27 22.08
CA PHE A 245 17.98 6.97 23.46
C PHE A 245 18.77 8.12 24.10
N ARG A 246 19.79 8.66 23.41
CA ARG A 246 20.57 9.79 23.92
C ARG A 246 19.74 11.05 24.12
N GLU A 247 18.73 11.26 23.30
CA GLU A 247 17.77 12.38 23.40
C GLU A 247 16.68 12.14 24.47
N GLY A 248 16.70 11.01 25.16
CA GLY A 248 15.70 10.66 26.16
C GLY A 248 14.31 10.36 25.61
N LYS A 249 14.18 10.15 24.31
CA LYS A 249 12.89 9.87 23.63
C LYS A 249 12.46 8.42 23.78
N ILE A 250 13.40 7.51 24.00
CA ILE A 250 13.17 6.09 24.31
C ILE A 250 14.06 5.65 25.45
N THR A 251 13.62 4.64 26.20
CA THR A 251 14.42 4.01 27.26
C THR A 251 15.45 3.03 26.68
N GLU A 252 16.42 2.62 27.49
CA GLU A 252 17.40 1.60 27.10
C GLU A 252 16.72 0.28 26.70
N ASN A 253 15.73 -0.15 27.49
CA ASN A 253 14.94 -1.36 27.19
C ASN A 253 14.19 -1.24 25.87
N MET A 254 13.63 -0.08 25.54
CA MET A 254 12.99 0.18 24.25
C MET A 254 14.00 0.14 23.10
N SER A 255 15.18 0.76 23.29
CA SER A 255 16.26 0.71 22.29
C SER A 255 16.72 -0.72 22.01
N TYR A 256 16.88 -1.53 23.07
CA TYR A 256 17.20 -2.95 22.94
C TYR A 256 16.10 -3.72 22.21
N ALA A 257 14.83 -3.52 22.58
CA ALA A 257 13.68 -4.16 21.93
C ALA A 257 13.57 -3.80 20.45
N CYS A 258 13.83 -2.54 20.08
CA CYS A 258 13.85 -2.09 18.68
C CYS A 258 14.97 -2.79 17.89
N ARG A 259 16.18 -2.85 18.43
CA ARG A 259 17.32 -3.54 17.77
C ARG A 259 17.04 -5.03 17.57
N LYS A 260 16.43 -5.69 18.56
CA LYS A 260 16.02 -7.09 18.44
C LYS A 260 14.95 -7.25 17.35
N ALA A 261 13.91 -6.40 17.39
CA ALA A 261 12.80 -6.46 16.46
C ALA A 261 13.22 -6.14 15.01
N LEU A 262 14.22 -5.27 14.82
CA LEU A 262 14.74 -4.92 13.50
C LEU A 262 15.29 -6.15 12.75
N ARG A 263 15.76 -7.16 13.46
CA ARG A 263 16.35 -8.39 12.91
C ARG A 263 15.37 -9.56 12.86
N GLU A 264 14.15 -9.38 13.36
CA GLU A 264 13.13 -10.43 13.32
C GLU A 264 12.47 -10.50 11.94
N THR A 265 12.43 -11.69 11.37
CA THR A 265 11.76 -11.95 10.09
C THR A 265 10.23 -11.93 10.28
N GLY A 266 9.53 -11.38 9.30
CA GLY A 266 8.07 -11.43 9.23
C GLY A 266 7.34 -10.43 10.12
N ARG A 267 8.04 -9.49 10.76
CA ARG A 267 7.47 -8.37 11.51
C ARG A 267 8.24 -7.09 11.26
N ALA A 268 7.53 -6.00 11.05
CA ALA A 268 8.13 -4.71 10.82
C ALA A 268 7.85 -3.74 11.97
N LEU A 269 8.86 -2.96 12.32
CA LEU A 269 8.72 -1.80 13.17
C LEU A 269 7.97 -0.67 12.44
N MET A 270 7.37 0.23 13.21
CA MET A 270 6.75 1.42 12.64
C MET A 270 7.80 2.33 11.98
N PRO A 271 7.53 2.89 10.79
CA PRO A 271 8.46 3.76 10.07
C PRO A 271 8.99 4.93 10.88
N GLY A 272 8.16 5.56 11.72
CA GLY A 272 8.59 6.68 12.58
C GLY A 272 9.66 6.33 13.62
N VAL A 273 9.81 5.05 13.94
CA VAL A 273 10.88 4.56 14.83
C VAL A 273 12.17 4.34 14.05
N VAL A 274 12.06 3.83 12.82
CA VAL A 274 13.21 3.44 11.96
C VAL A 274 13.76 4.64 11.19
N HIS A 275 12.89 5.42 10.55
CA HIS A 275 13.28 6.52 9.68
C HIS A 275 13.24 7.87 10.41
N GLU A 276 14.30 8.66 10.29
CA GLU A 276 14.31 10.04 10.80
C GLU A 276 13.36 10.96 10.01
N ASN A 277 13.28 10.74 8.70
CA ASN A 277 12.46 11.47 7.74
C ASN A 277 11.17 10.72 7.36
N ALA A 278 10.61 9.94 8.30
CA ALA A 278 9.31 9.29 8.10
C ALA A 278 8.22 10.32 7.76
N SER A 279 7.39 9.99 6.76
CA SER A 279 6.37 10.86 6.20
C SER A 279 4.99 10.69 6.88
N LEU A 280 4.09 11.61 6.61
CA LEU A 280 2.65 11.49 6.87
C LEU A 280 1.91 11.12 5.57
N LEU A 281 0.65 10.71 5.67
CA LEU A 281 -0.14 10.40 4.48
C LEU A 281 -0.26 11.62 3.55
N GLU A 282 -0.42 12.82 4.11
CA GLU A 282 -0.52 14.06 3.35
C GLU A 282 0.69 14.32 2.43
N ASP A 283 1.88 13.86 2.83
CA ASP A 283 3.09 13.99 2.01
C ASP A 283 3.03 13.16 0.71
N TRP A 284 2.17 12.13 0.69
CA TRP A 284 1.96 11.25 -0.47
C TRP A 284 0.84 11.72 -1.40
N LEU A 285 -0.03 12.61 -0.91
CA LEU A 285 -1.17 13.07 -1.66
C LEU A 285 -0.79 14.18 -2.65
N PRO A 286 -1.36 14.17 -3.87
CA PRO A 286 -1.22 15.30 -4.80
C PRO A 286 -1.76 16.60 -4.16
N LYS A 287 -1.15 17.73 -4.50
CA LYS A 287 -1.65 19.05 -4.10
C LYS A 287 -3.09 19.24 -4.59
N GLY A 288 -3.95 19.79 -3.72
CA GLY A 288 -5.35 20.01 -4.04
C GLY A 288 -6.23 18.75 -3.93
N SER A 289 -5.76 17.72 -3.22
CA SER A 289 -6.59 16.58 -2.84
C SER A 289 -7.72 17.00 -1.90
N PHE A 290 -8.89 16.37 -2.06
CA PHE A 290 -10.05 16.62 -1.19
C PHE A 290 -10.15 15.57 -0.09
N PHE A 291 -10.54 16.02 1.11
CA PHE A 291 -10.84 15.14 2.24
C PHE A 291 -12.33 15.16 2.55
N PHE A 292 -12.93 14.00 2.67
CA PHE A 292 -14.32 13.80 3.08
C PHE A 292 -14.32 13.01 4.39
N CYS A 293 -14.52 13.71 5.51
CA CYS A 293 -14.52 13.13 6.85
C CYS A 293 -15.96 12.90 7.35
N ASP A 294 -16.13 11.96 8.30
CA ASP A 294 -17.34 11.89 9.11
C ASP A 294 -17.45 13.18 9.93
N GLY A 295 -18.56 13.91 9.82
CA GLY A 295 -18.91 14.92 10.80
C GLY A 295 -19.13 14.24 12.16
N GLU A 296 -18.72 14.88 13.23
CA GLU A 296 -19.08 14.42 14.57
C GLU A 296 -20.62 14.29 14.61
N ASN A 297 -21.10 13.07 14.90
CA ASN A 297 -22.46 12.91 15.37
C ASN A 297 -22.47 13.50 16.77
N ASP A 298 -22.93 14.74 16.91
CA ASP A 298 -23.41 15.25 18.17
C ASP A 298 -24.59 14.36 18.59
N THR A 299 -24.32 13.40 19.49
CA THR A 299 -25.33 12.64 20.21
C THR A 299 -25.72 13.38 21.47
#